data_9558e83fa1f9c137ce44d780fd029069
#
_entry.id   9558e83fa1f9c137ce44d780fd029069
#
_cell.length_a   1.000
_cell.length_b   1.000
_cell.length_c   1.000
_cell.angle_alpha   90.00
_cell.angle_beta   90.00
_cell.angle_gamma   90.00
#
_symmetry.space_group_name_H-M   'P 1'
#
loop_
_entity.id
_entity.type
_entity.pdbx_description
1 polymer ?
#
loop_
_entity_poly.entity_id
_entity_poly.type
_entity_poly.pdbx_seq_one_letter_code
_entity_poly.pdbx_strand_id
1 'polypeptide(L)'
;MLSDLIERRGDARTIVLAKHEQYKALSAYDPAYAALKHAKLERLAEKTETDPASDLDYARRTMMAFGATEEVPYDSSGRVLLPPMMRAKGGIEELALFIGVGETFQIWNPKLFLADPNIPDDMKDIARFRLDERGAS
;
A
#
# COMPACT_ATOMS: atom_id res chain seq x y z
N MET A 1 -5.08 -11.56 -5.99
CA MET A 1 -4.54 -11.07 -4.71
C MET A 1 -5.63 -10.80 -3.68
N LEU A 2 -6.61 -9.97 -3.96
CA LEU A 2 -7.71 -9.72 -3.02
C LEU A 2 -8.53 -10.97 -2.75
N SER A 3 -8.67 -11.85 -3.75
CA SER A 3 -9.35 -13.14 -3.57
C SER A 3 -8.67 -14.02 -2.52
N ASP A 4 -7.33 -13.99 -2.46
CA ASP A 4 -6.58 -14.73 -1.44
C ASP A 4 -6.86 -14.20 -0.04
N LEU A 5 -7.02 -12.88 0.10
CA LEU A 5 -7.38 -12.27 1.37
C LEU A 5 -8.77 -12.69 1.81
N ILE A 6 -9.72 -12.79 0.87
CA ILE A 6 -11.07 -13.27 1.17
C ILE A 6 -11.02 -14.69 1.74
N GLU A 7 -10.28 -15.58 1.09
CA GLU A 7 -10.13 -16.97 1.51
C GLU A 7 -9.50 -17.09 2.89
N ARG A 8 -8.47 -16.32 3.16
CA ARG A 8 -7.75 -16.35 4.44
C ARG A 8 -8.56 -15.80 5.61
N ARG A 9 -9.42 -14.83 5.34
CA ARG A 9 -10.13 -14.09 6.38
C ARG A 9 -11.58 -14.50 6.55
N GLY A 10 -12.05 -15.44 5.75
CA GLY A 10 -13.44 -15.83 5.76
C GLY A 10 -14.34 -14.72 5.23
N ASP A 11 -15.24 -14.18 6.06
CA ASP A 11 -16.18 -13.15 5.66
C ASP A 11 -15.66 -11.71 5.86
N ALA A 12 -14.48 -11.54 6.44
CA ALA A 12 -13.90 -10.20 6.60
C ALA A 12 -13.43 -9.66 5.25
N ARG A 13 -13.99 -8.50 4.84
CA ARG A 13 -13.85 -7.98 3.48
C ARG A 13 -13.39 -6.53 3.45
N THR A 14 -12.35 -6.22 4.20
CA THR A 14 -11.77 -4.89 4.20
C THR A 14 -10.27 -4.94 4.03
N ILE A 15 -9.72 -3.90 3.44
CA ILE A 15 -8.27 -3.66 3.38
C ILE A 15 -7.99 -2.27 3.89
N VAL A 16 -6.79 -2.07 4.40
CA VAL A 16 -6.32 -0.76 4.84
C VAL A 16 -5.50 -0.16 3.72
N LEU A 17 -5.83 1.07 3.33
CA LEU A 17 -5.09 1.85 2.35
C LEU A 17 -4.29 2.93 3.06
N ALA A 18 -3.04 3.13 2.62
CA ALA A 18 -2.17 4.17 3.14
C ALA A 18 -1.33 4.74 2.00
N LYS A 19 -0.96 6.03 2.10
CA LYS A 19 0.02 6.60 1.17
C LYS A 19 1.37 5.92 1.41
N HIS A 20 2.00 5.45 0.34
CA HIS A 20 3.34 4.86 0.45
C HIS A 20 4.32 5.92 0.94
N GLU A 21 5.23 5.54 1.83
CA GLU A 21 6.16 6.48 2.45
C GLU A 21 7.17 7.08 1.46
N GLN A 22 7.59 6.29 0.48
CA GLN A 22 8.66 6.68 -0.44
C GLN A 22 8.20 6.93 -1.86
N TYR A 23 7.17 6.21 -2.33
CA TYR A 23 6.73 6.27 -3.72
C TYR A 23 5.42 7.04 -3.86
N LYS A 24 5.18 7.55 -5.06
CA LYS A 24 3.86 8.11 -5.42
C LYS A 24 2.91 6.95 -5.72
N ALA A 25 2.48 6.27 -4.68
CA ALA A 25 1.67 5.06 -4.76
C ALA A 25 0.93 4.88 -3.43
N LEU A 26 0.06 3.88 -3.39
CA LEU A 26 -0.59 3.47 -2.14
C LEU A 26 0.01 2.15 -1.66
N SER A 27 0.05 1.98 -0.35
CA SER A 27 0.25 0.69 0.29
C SER A 27 -1.11 0.15 0.70
N ALA A 28 -1.28 -1.16 0.60
CA ALA A 28 -2.53 -1.81 1.01
C ALA A 28 -2.20 -3.10 1.77
N TYR A 29 -2.95 -3.35 2.83
CA TYR A 29 -2.70 -4.52 3.66
C TYR A 29 -3.95 -4.94 4.42
N ASP A 30 -3.92 -6.16 4.92
CA ASP A 30 -4.97 -6.72 5.77
C ASP A 30 -5.02 -5.95 7.10
N PRO A 31 -6.21 -5.65 7.65
CA PRO A 31 -6.30 -5.00 8.97
C PRO A 31 -5.53 -5.71 10.08
N ALA A 32 -5.38 -7.03 10.03
CA ALA A 32 -4.58 -7.77 10.99
C ALA A 32 -3.10 -7.39 10.94
N TYR A 33 -2.61 -6.91 9.79
CA TYR A 33 -1.24 -6.44 9.65
C TYR A 33 -0.99 -5.12 10.41
N ALA A 34 -2.03 -4.37 10.73
CA ALA A 34 -1.89 -3.10 11.46
C ALA A 34 -1.25 -3.33 12.84
N ALA A 35 -1.65 -4.39 13.54
CA ALA A 35 -1.05 -4.73 14.83
C ALA A 35 0.43 -5.08 14.70
N LEU A 36 0.80 -5.81 13.65
CA LEU A 36 2.20 -6.17 13.38
C LEU A 36 3.03 -4.93 13.05
N LYS A 37 2.46 -4.02 12.29
CA LYS A 37 3.09 -2.74 11.93
C LYS A 37 3.34 -1.90 13.18
N HIS A 38 2.38 -1.85 14.09
CA HIS A 38 2.51 -1.15 15.37
C HIS A 38 3.67 -1.75 16.20
N ALA A 39 3.74 -3.07 16.30
CA ALA A 39 4.81 -3.75 17.02
C ALA A 39 6.20 -3.44 16.43
N LYS A 40 6.29 -3.34 15.11
CA LYS A 40 7.56 -2.96 14.44
C LYS A 40 7.97 -1.54 14.79
N LEU A 41 7.03 -0.61 14.86
CA LEU A 41 7.31 0.78 15.25
C LEU A 41 7.75 0.88 16.70
N GLU A 42 7.12 0.13 17.59
CA GLU A 42 7.50 0.09 18.99
C GLU A 42 8.94 -0.42 19.18
N ARG A 43 9.32 -1.45 18.44
CA ARG A 43 10.69 -1.98 18.49
C ARG A 43 11.73 -0.96 18.03
N LEU A 44 11.40 -0.18 17.02
CA LEU A 44 12.29 0.89 16.55
C LEU A 44 12.44 1.97 17.60
N ALA A 45 11.37 2.33 18.31
CA ALA A 45 11.41 3.32 19.38
C ALA A 45 12.26 2.85 20.55
N GLU A 46 12.17 1.57 20.93
CA GLU A 46 12.98 0.99 22.00
C GLU A 46 14.48 1.07 21.74
N LYS A 47 14.88 0.99 20.48
CA LYS A 47 16.30 1.07 20.10
C LYS A 47 16.87 2.48 20.15
N THR A 48 16.01 3.51 20.26
CA THR A 48 16.42 4.91 20.17
C THR A 48 15.89 5.75 21.32
N GLU A 49 15.64 5.13 22.47
CA GLU A 49 14.93 5.72 23.62
C GLU A 49 15.50 7.01 24.19
N THR A 50 16.80 7.26 24.07
CA THR A 50 17.44 8.36 24.77
C THR A 50 17.53 9.65 23.97
N ASP A 51 17.05 9.68 22.72
CA ASP A 51 17.14 10.84 21.87
C ASP A 51 15.76 11.52 21.73
N PRO A 52 15.59 12.79 22.18
CA PRO A 52 14.32 13.52 22.01
C PRO A 52 13.87 13.64 20.56
N ALA A 53 14.81 13.71 19.62
CA ALA A 53 14.48 13.74 18.19
C ALA A 53 13.85 12.41 17.75
N SER A 54 14.22 11.29 18.39
CA SER A 54 13.63 9.99 18.12
C SER A 54 12.18 9.90 18.56
N ASP A 55 11.84 10.54 19.67
CA ASP A 55 10.46 10.56 20.17
C ASP A 55 9.53 11.28 19.19
N LEU A 56 10.00 12.42 18.68
CA LEU A 56 9.23 13.17 17.67
C LEU A 56 9.11 12.40 16.37
N ASP A 57 10.17 11.76 15.94
CA ASP A 57 10.17 10.92 14.74
C ASP A 57 9.22 9.74 14.89
N TYR A 58 9.23 9.08 16.04
CA TYR A 58 8.30 7.99 16.34
C TYR A 58 6.86 8.47 16.29
N ALA A 59 6.58 9.64 16.88
CA ALA A 59 5.23 10.21 16.88
C ALA A 59 4.75 10.50 15.44
N ARG A 60 5.61 11.03 14.59
CA ARG A 60 5.30 11.29 13.19
C ARG A 60 5.02 10.01 12.42
N ARG A 61 5.85 9.00 12.61
CA ARG A 61 5.69 7.71 11.94
C ARG A 61 4.39 7.03 12.36
N THR A 62 4.07 7.09 13.66
CA THR A 62 2.84 6.52 14.18
C THR A 62 1.63 7.25 13.61
N MET A 63 1.68 8.57 13.54
CA MET A 63 0.62 9.38 12.96
C MET A 63 0.38 8.98 11.49
N MET A 64 1.44 8.90 10.69
CA MET A 64 1.33 8.51 9.29
C MET A 64 0.87 7.07 9.11
N ALA A 65 1.36 6.17 9.97
CA ALA A 65 1.05 4.75 9.84
C ALA A 65 -0.42 4.42 10.18
N PHE A 66 -1.04 5.18 11.07
CA PHE A 66 -2.39 4.90 11.55
C PHE A 66 -3.38 6.02 11.29
N GLY A 67 -2.92 7.28 11.31
CA GLY A 67 -3.78 8.44 11.13
C GLY A 67 -4.05 8.79 9.66
N ALA A 68 -3.16 8.41 8.75
CA ALA A 68 -3.28 8.70 7.32
C ALA A 68 -3.71 7.46 6.52
N THR A 69 -4.58 6.65 7.10
CA THR A 69 -5.07 5.42 6.47
C THR A 69 -6.58 5.45 6.34
N GLU A 70 -7.10 4.65 5.42
CA GLU A 70 -8.53 4.40 5.30
C GLU A 70 -8.76 2.91 5.16
N GLU A 71 -9.72 2.38 5.92
CA GLU A 71 -10.15 1.00 5.77
C GLU A 71 -11.32 0.97 4.80
N VAL A 72 -11.19 0.21 3.72
CA VAL A 72 -12.19 0.17 2.66
C VAL A 72 -12.65 -1.26 2.41
N PRO A 73 -13.94 -1.45 2.08
CA PRO A 73 -14.44 -2.77 1.75
C PRO A 73 -14.02 -3.21 0.35
N TYR A 74 -14.01 -4.52 0.13
CA TYR A 74 -13.90 -5.09 -1.20
C TYR A 74 -14.96 -6.19 -1.36
N ASP A 75 -15.38 -6.43 -2.60
CA ASP A 75 -16.44 -7.40 -2.87
C ASP A 75 -15.89 -8.83 -3.06
N SER A 76 -16.79 -9.79 -3.26
CA SER A 76 -16.42 -11.20 -3.43
C SER A 76 -15.58 -11.46 -4.68
N SER A 77 -15.56 -10.52 -5.63
CA SER A 77 -14.71 -10.59 -6.82
C SER A 77 -13.37 -9.91 -6.63
N GLY A 78 -13.10 -9.35 -5.45
CA GLY A 78 -11.86 -8.67 -5.15
C GLY A 78 -11.81 -7.22 -5.66
N ARG A 79 -12.97 -6.63 -5.99
CA ARG A 79 -13.03 -5.24 -6.44
C ARG A 79 -13.10 -4.30 -5.25
N VAL A 80 -12.36 -3.21 -5.33
CA VAL A 80 -12.32 -2.18 -4.30
C VAL A 80 -12.55 -0.81 -4.94
N LEU A 81 -13.31 0.03 -4.26
CA LEU A 81 -13.51 1.41 -4.69
C LEU A 81 -12.53 2.29 -3.91
N LEU A 82 -11.62 2.93 -4.63
CA LEU A 82 -10.63 3.80 -4.01
C LEU A 82 -11.26 5.15 -3.65
N PRO A 83 -11.20 5.56 -2.37
CA PRO A 83 -11.72 6.88 -1.99
C PRO A 83 -10.99 8.01 -2.72
N PRO A 84 -11.67 9.12 -3.03
CA PRO A 84 -11.06 10.22 -3.78
C PRO A 84 -9.75 10.74 -3.18
N MET A 85 -9.68 10.85 -1.85
CA MET A 85 -8.45 11.28 -1.17
C MET A 85 -7.30 10.32 -1.42
N MET A 86 -7.56 9.02 -1.33
CA MET A 86 -6.53 8.00 -1.58
C MET A 86 -6.09 7.98 -3.04
N ARG A 87 -7.03 8.13 -3.97
CA ARG A 87 -6.68 8.24 -5.40
C ARG A 87 -5.75 9.41 -5.65
N ALA A 88 -6.06 10.56 -5.05
CA ALA A 88 -5.22 11.76 -5.18
C ALA A 88 -3.84 11.54 -4.55
N LYS A 89 -3.78 10.98 -3.36
CA LYS A 89 -2.51 10.71 -2.66
C LYS A 89 -1.62 9.73 -3.43
N GLY A 90 -2.21 8.71 -4.02
CA GLY A 90 -1.48 7.71 -4.81
C GLY A 90 -1.23 8.11 -6.26
N GLY A 91 -1.81 9.21 -6.72
CA GLY A 91 -1.72 9.62 -8.12
C GLY A 91 -2.42 8.66 -9.07
N ILE A 92 -3.45 7.94 -8.59
CA ILE A 92 -4.19 6.95 -9.38
C ILE A 92 -5.24 7.67 -10.24
N GLU A 93 -5.24 7.36 -11.52
CA GLU A 93 -6.22 7.90 -12.48
C GLU A 93 -7.22 6.82 -12.88
N GLU A 94 -7.21 6.42 -14.16
CA GLU A 94 -8.17 5.43 -14.69
C GLU A 94 -7.77 3.99 -14.42
N LEU A 95 -6.47 3.70 -14.46
CA LEU A 95 -5.93 2.36 -14.29
C LEU A 95 -5.11 2.27 -13.02
N ALA A 96 -5.14 1.10 -12.40
CA ALA A 96 -4.34 0.82 -11.21
C ALA A 96 -3.54 -0.46 -11.43
N LEU A 97 -2.26 -0.42 -11.10
CA LEU A 97 -1.36 -1.57 -11.15
C LEU A 97 -1.16 -2.08 -9.72
N PHE A 98 -1.46 -3.35 -9.49
CA PHE A 98 -1.33 -3.97 -8.19
C PHE A 98 -0.06 -4.81 -8.13
N ILE A 99 0.78 -4.57 -7.14
CA ILE A 99 2.07 -5.26 -6.98
C ILE A 99 2.17 -5.84 -5.58
N GLY A 100 2.27 -7.16 -5.48
CA GLY A 100 2.50 -7.83 -4.21
C GLY A 100 3.95 -7.66 -3.76
N VAL A 101 4.15 -7.28 -2.51
CA VAL A 101 5.49 -7.09 -1.95
C VAL A 101 5.63 -7.84 -0.61
N GLY A 102 5.16 -9.09 -0.58
CA GLY A 102 5.18 -9.91 0.61
C GLY A 102 3.87 -9.86 1.36
N GLU A 103 3.88 -9.40 2.61
CA GLU A 103 2.68 -9.32 3.46
C GLU A 103 1.74 -8.17 3.08
N THR A 104 2.21 -7.27 2.23
CA THR A 104 1.44 -6.12 1.76
C THR A 104 1.43 -6.08 0.24
N PHE A 105 0.70 -5.13 -0.32
CA PHE A 105 0.81 -4.86 -1.75
C PHE A 105 0.75 -3.36 -2.00
N GLN A 106 1.17 -2.97 -3.20
CA GLN A 106 1.19 -1.58 -3.62
C GLN A 106 0.18 -1.38 -4.73
N ILE A 107 -0.40 -0.19 -4.79
CA ILE A 107 -1.31 0.22 -5.85
C ILE A 107 -0.72 1.45 -6.53
N TRP A 108 -0.45 1.34 -7.81
CA TRP A 108 0.23 2.36 -8.59
C TRP A 108 -0.58 2.84 -9.78
N ASN A 109 -0.40 4.12 -10.12
CA ASN A 109 -0.69 4.56 -11.47
C ASN A 109 0.38 3.97 -12.39
N PRO A 110 -0.01 3.18 -13.41
CA PRO A 110 0.98 2.51 -14.27
C PRO A 110 1.98 3.47 -14.94
N LYS A 111 1.54 4.66 -15.31
CA LYS A 111 2.42 5.67 -15.92
C LYS A 111 3.51 6.11 -14.96
N LEU A 112 3.16 6.33 -13.69
CA LEU A 112 4.12 6.74 -12.67
C LEU A 112 5.09 5.60 -12.35
N PHE A 113 4.61 4.37 -12.32
CA PHE A 113 5.44 3.18 -12.11
C PHE A 113 6.51 3.06 -13.18
N LEU A 114 6.11 3.17 -14.45
CA LEU A 114 7.03 3.04 -15.57
C LEU A 114 8.03 4.22 -15.66
N ALA A 115 7.66 5.37 -15.12
CA ALA A 115 8.52 6.57 -15.14
C ALA A 115 9.45 6.67 -13.94
N ASP A 116 9.25 5.87 -12.89
CA ASP A 116 10.03 5.98 -11.66
C ASP A 116 11.41 5.34 -11.86
N PRO A 117 12.51 6.11 -11.71
CA PRO A 117 13.86 5.55 -11.92
C PRO A 117 14.29 4.55 -10.84
N ASN A 118 13.59 4.50 -9.72
CA ASN A 118 13.92 3.57 -8.62
C ASN A 118 13.25 2.21 -8.76
N ILE A 119 12.42 2.02 -9.78
CA ILE A 119 11.79 0.73 -10.04
C ILE A 119 12.70 -0.12 -10.92
N PRO A 120 12.99 -1.38 -10.55
CA PRO A 120 13.83 -2.26 -11.38
C PRO A 120 13.23 -2.47 -12.77
N ASP A 121 14.10 -2.57 -13.77
CA ASP A 121 13.68 -2.73 -15.16
C ASP A 121 12.85 -4.00 -15.38
N ASP A 122 13.18 -5.09 -14.70
CA ASP A 122 12.42 -6.34 -14.82
C ASP A 122 10.97 -6.14 -14.37
N MET A 123 10.75 -5.34 -13.33
CA MET A 123 9.40 -5.05 -12.86
C MET A 123 8.64 -4.18 -13.85
N LYS A 124 9.32 -3.25 -14.51
CA LYS A 124 8.71 -2.44 -15.56
C LYS A 124 8.32 -3.28 -16.76
N ASP A 125 9.14 -4.25 -17.12
CA ASP A 125 8.84 -5.18 -18.22
C ASP A 125 7.60 -6.00 -17.93
N ILE A 126 7.47 -6.51 -16.71
CA ILE A 126 6.29 -7.26 -16.27
C ILE A 126 5.05 -6.36 -16.33
N ALA A 127 5.17 -5.13 -15.87
CA ALA A 127 4.06 -4.18 -15.89
C ALA A 127 3.60 -3.88 -17.31
N ARG A 128 4.54 -3.65 -18.23
CA ARG A 128 4.23 -3.42 -19.65
C ARG A 128 3.51 -4.61 -20.27
N PHE A 129 3.95 -5.81 -19.97
CA PHE A 129 3.34 -7.03 -20.47
C PHE A 129 1.87 -7.14 -20.01
N ARG A 130 1.62 -6.88 -18.72
CA ARG A 130 0.25 -6.93 -18.18
C ARG A 130 -0.65 -5.84 -18.76
N LEU A 131 -0.12 -4.65 -18.99
CA LEU A 131 -0.87 -3.57 -19.63
C LEU A 131 -1.22 -3.91 -21.05
N ASP A 132 -0.30 -4.51 -21.80
CA ASP A 132 -0.54 -4.95 -23.17
C ASP A 132 -1.63 -6.03 -23.25
N GLU A 133 -1.62 -6.99 -22.31
CA GLU A 133 -2.65 -8.01 -22.21
C GLU A 133 -4.05 -7.42 -22.05
N ARG A 134 -4.16 -6.29 -21.38
CA ARG A 134 -5.43 -5.61 -21.16
C ARG A 134 -5.80 -4.67 -22.32
N GLY A 135 -4.92 -4.53 -23.32
CA GLY A 135 -5.12 -3.57 -24.39
C GLY A 135 -5.01 -2.12 -23.95
N ALA A 136 -4.29 -1.83 -22.87
CA ALA A 136 -4.20 -0.51 -22.23
C ALA A 136 -2.85 0.16 -22.47
N SER A 137 -2.14 -0.24 -23.49
CA SER A 137 -0.82 0.32 -23.83
C SER A 137 -0.90 1.74 -24.41
#